data_52ef6da53774ab2c9648882bb2fca632
#
_entry.id   52ef6da53774ab2c9648882bb2fca632
#
_cell.length_a   1.000
_cell.length_b   1.000
_cell.length_c   1.000
_cell.angle_alpha   90.00
_cell.angle_beta   90.00
_cell.angle_gamma   90.00
#
_symmetry.space_group_name_H-M   'P 1'
#
loop_
_entity.id
_entity.type
_entity.pdbx_description
1 polymer ?
#
loop_
_entity_poly.entity_id
_entity_poly.type
_entity_poly.pdbx_seq_one_letter_code
_entity_poly.pdbx_strand_id
1 'polypeptide(L)'
;MKPALIILAIFVGIASSANLSSQENTPRLTISHITGDFYIYTTYKLLDGKPFPSNSAYVLTNKGAVMFDTPWDTTQFQPLLDSIQHRHNKNVVLCIATHYHNDRTAGLDFLKQKGIRTFSSKLTLDLCKEHHENQAEYYFTHDTTFTIGDRTFQTYYPGEGHTKDNIVLWFADENILYGGCLIKSTESNDLGNIADANLAEWPATIQNVIRRFTKPKYAIPGHFGWADNNGLEHTLQLLQKKKPE
;
A
#
# COMPACT_ATOMS: atom_id res chain seq x y z
N MET A 1 -3.34 -81.68 35.03
CA MET A 1 -2.38 -80.67 34.55
C MET A 1 -2.96 -80.07 33.25
N LYS A 2 -3.41 -78.82 33.31
CA LYS A 2 -3.94 -78.13 32.11
C LYS A 2 -2.85 -77.16 31.61
N PRO A 3 -2.53 -77.09 30.32
CA PRO A 3 -1.59 -76.14 29.80
C PRO A 3 -2.21 -74.73 29.72
N ALA A 4 -1.45 -73.73 30.14
CA ALA A 4 -1.80 -72.30 30.02
C ALA A 4 -1.44 -71.82 28.65
N LEU A 5 -2.42 -71.20 27.96
CA LEU A 5 -2.27 -70.57 26.66
C LEU A 5 -1.77 -69.16 26.88
N ILE A 6 -0.57 -68.82 26.45
CA ILE A 6 -0.01 -67.47 26.46
C ILE A 6 -0.41 -66.79 25.14
N ILE A 7 -1.25 -65.76 25.23
CA ILE A 7 -1.64 -64.92 24.07
C ILE A 7 -0.62 -63.75 24.03
N LEU A 8 0.19 -63.74 23.02
CA LEU A 8 1.12 -62.64 22.68
C LEU A 8 0.36 -61.53 21.91
N ALA A 9 0.06 -60.42 22.56
CA ALA A 9 -0.56 -59.26 21.90
C ALA A 9 0.54 -58.47 21.18
N ILE A 10 0.49 -58.46 19.83
CA ILE A 10 1.34 -57.62 18.99
C ILE A 10 0.72 -56.25 18.90
N PHE A 11 1.33 -55.24 19.55
CA PHE A 11 0.99 -53.83 19.35
C PHE A 11 1.60 -53.34 18.04
N VAL A 12 0.80 -53.18 17.03
CA VAL A 12 1.20 -52.45 15.81
C VAL A 12 1.04 -50.97 16.09
N GLY A 13 2.14 -50.29 16.33
CA GLY A 13 2.21 -48.85 16.46
C GLY A 13 2.02 -48.21 15.09
N ILE A 14 0.86 -47.56 14.87
CA ILE A 14 0.63 -46.69 13.70
C ILE A 14 1.37 -45.39 13.97
N ALA A 15 2.54 -45.23 13.37
CA ALA A 15 3.23 -43.95 13.32
C ALA A 15 2.45 -42.99 12.38
N SER A 16 1.62 -42.14 12.95
CA SER A 16 1.03 -41.00 12.23
C SER A 16 2.15 -40.01 11.91
N SER A 17 2.64 -40.04 10.68
CA SER A 17 3.48 -38.96 10.14
C SER A 17 2.64 -37.71 10.04
N ALA A 18 2.75 -36.83 11.04
CA ALA A 18 2.25 -35.48 10.93
C ALA A 18 3.07 -34.77 9.82
N ASN A 19 2.46 -34.58 8.67
CA ASN A 19 2.95 -33.65 7.68
C ASN A 19 2.91 -32.25 8.31
N LEU A 20 4.04 -31.80 8.86
CA LEU A 20 4.29 -30.38 9.06
C LEU A 20 4.37 -29.78 7.66
N SER A 21 3.25 -29.25 7.18
CA SER A 21 3.29 -28.31 6.07
C SER A 21 4.14 -27.15 6.55
N SER A 22 5.30 -26.95 5.96
CA SER A 22 6.05 -25.70 6.07
C SER A 22 5.14 -24.61 5.57
N GLN A 23 4.48 -23.90 6.50
CA GLN A 23 3.87 -22.61 6.17
C GLN A 23 5.04 -21.76 5.70
N GLU A 24 5.18 -21.58 4.39
CA GLU A 24 6.11 -20.63 3.82
C GLU A 24 5.89 -19.30 4.56
N ASN A 25 6.97 -18.77 5.10
CA ASN A 25 6.99 -17.56 5.91
C ASN A 25 6.81 -16.36 4.96
N THR A 26 5.63 -16.27 4.33
CA THR A 26 5.29 -15.16 3.44
C THR A 26 5.21 -13.90 4.29
N PRO A 27 6.06 -12.91 4.05
CA PRO A 27 6.01 -11.68 4.82
C PRO A 27 4.64 -11.04 4.62
N ARG A 28 3.93 -10.74 5.72
CA ARG A 28 2.57 -10.22 5.65
C ARG A 28 2.52 -8.70 5.82
N LEU A 29 3.39 -8.16 6.65
CA LEU A 29 3.44 -6.74 6.99
C LEU A 29 4.82 -6.39 7.50
N THR A 30 5.43 -5.35 6.94
CA THR A 30 6.62 -4.71 7.50
C THR A 30 6.36 -3.22 7.72
N ILE A 31 6.94 -2.63 8.77
CA ILE A 31 6.85 -1.20 9.05
C ILE A 31 8.26 -0.66 9.21
N SER A 32 8.61 0.30 8.37
CA SER A 32 9.92 0.95 8.31
C SER A 32 9.80 2.42 8.66
N HIS A 33 10.62 2.90 9.58
CA HIS A 33 10.76 4.32 9.89
C HIS A 33 11.64 4.98 8.83
N ILE A 34 11.22 6.14 8.29
CA ILE A 34 12.01 6.91 7.32
C ILE A 34 12.70 8.09 7.99
N THR A 35 11.91 9.01 8.51
CA THR A 35 12.41 10.23 9.17
C THR A 35 11.28 10.86 9.99
N GLY A 36 11.64 11.56 11.09
CA GLY A 36 10.64 12.21 11.94
C GLY A 36 9.55 11.24 12.38
N ASP A 37 8.32 11.59 12.11
CA ASP A 37 7.13 10.78 12.40
C ASP A 37 6.56 10.05 11.18
N PHE A 38 7.33 9.94 10.10
CA PHE A 38 6.90 9.31 8.84
C PHE A 38 7.38 7.87 8.74
N TYR A 39 6.45 6.97 8.41
CA TYR A 39 6.66 5.53 8.31
C TYR A 39 6.10 5.00 7.00
N ILE A 40 6.80 4.05 6.38
CA ILE A 40 6.26 3.21 5.31
C ILE A 40 5.84 1.88 5.90
N TYR A 41 4.71 1.38 5.46
CA TYR A 41 4.35 -0.01 5.67
C TYR A 41 4.24 -0.71 4.31
N THR A 42 4.81 -1.90 4.24
CA THR A 42 4.73 -2.78 3.07
C THR A 42 3.91 -3.99 3.44
N THR A 43 2.86 -4.22 2.67
CA THR A 43 2.00 -5.39 2.76
C THR A 43 2.19 -6.26 1.52
N TYR A 44 1.77 -7.51 1.60
CA TYR A 44 2.01 -8.45 0.52
C TYR A 44 0.71 -9.16 0.14
N LYS A 45 0.43 -9.25 -1.16
CA LYS A 45 -0.62 -10.09 -1.72
C LYS A 45 0.03 -11.21 -2.52
N LEU A 46 -0.51 -12.42 -2.43
CA LEU A 46 -0.05 -13.52 -3.28
C LEU A 46 -0.64 -13.33 -4.68
N LEU A 47 0.23 -13.13 -5.66
CA LEU A 47 -0.10 -13.14 -7.08
C LEU A 47 0.61 -14.35 -7.69
N ASP A 48 -0.14 -15.28 -8.25
CA ASP A 48 0.38 -16.54 -8.79
C ASP A 48 1.29 -17.29 -7.78
N GLY A 49 0.89 -17.30 -6.51
CA GLY A 49 1.62 -17.95 -5.42
C GLY A 49 2.89 -17.22 -4.96
N LYS A 50 3.21 -16.05 -5.52
CA LYS A 50 4.37 -15.24 -5.13
C LYS A 50 3.93 -13.99 -4.35
N PRO A 51 4.64 -13.64 -3.26
CA PRO A 51 4.33 -12.41 -2.52
C PRO A 51 4.68 -11.18 -3.35
N PHE A 52 3.68 -10.35 -3.62
CA PHE A 52 3.82 -9.09 -4.34
C PHE A 52 3.72 -7.93 -3.34
N PRO A 53 4.75 -7.07 -3.20
CA PRO A 53 4.78 -6.00 -2.22
C PRO A 53 3.92 -4.82 -2.65
N SER A 54 3.22 -4.21 -1.68
CA SER A 54 2.51 -2.94 -1.84
C SER A 54 2.95 -1.99 -0.73
N ASN A 55 3.53 -0.85 -1.12
CA ASN A 55 3.99 0.18 -0.20
C ASN A 55 2.88 1.20 0.02
N SER A 56 2.68 1.50 1.27
CA SER A 56 1.79 2.55 1.75
C SER A 56 2.47 3.28 2.92
N ALA A 57 1.87 4.34 3.43
CA ALA A 57 2.54 5.14 4.45
C ALA A 57 1.59 5.55 5.59
N TYR A 58 2.17 5.95 6.71
CA TYR A 58 1.46 6.72 7.73
C TYR A 58 2.39 7.75 8.37
N VAL A 59 1.78 8.83 8.85
CA VAL A 59 2.46 9.85 9.65
C VAL A 59 1.81 9.94 11.03
N LEU A 60 2.64 10.07 12.06
CA LEU A 60 2.16 10.31 13.42
C LEU A 60 1.93 11.78 13.63
N THR A 61 0.82 12.08 14.31
CA THR A 61 0.44 13.43 14.74
C THR A 61 0.12 13.44 16.24
N ASN A 62 -0.03 14.61 16.84
CA ASN A 62 -0.47 14.68 18.22
C ASN A 62 -1.94 14.24 18.40
N LYS A 63 -2.71 14.07 17.32
CA LYS A 63 -4.11 13.61 17.33
C LYS A 63 -4.29 12.12 16.97
N GLY A 64 -3.22 11.43 16.54
CA GLY A 64 -3.26 10.04 16.10
C GLY A 64 -2.44 9.83 14.85
N ALA A 65 -2.51 8.64 14.25
CA ALA A 65 -1.86 8.34 12.99
C ALA A 65 -2.77 8.64 11.80
N VAL A 66 -2.20 9.18 10.74
CA VAL A 66 -2.86 9.38 9.44
C VAL A 66 -2.27 8.41 8.45
N MET A 67 -3.09 7.55 7.86
CA MET A 67 -2.69 6.58 6.83
C MET A 67 -2.88 7.13 5.42
N PHE A 68 -2.06 6.68 4.51
CA PHE A 68 -2.13 6.91 3.07
C PHE A 68 -2.18 5.57 2.38
N ASP A 69 -3.29 5.32 1.66
CA ASP A 69 -3.72 4.05 1.11
C ASP A 69 -4.04 2.99 2.19
N THR A 70 -4.55 1.85 1.79
CA THR A 70 -4.84 0.71 2.67
C THR A 70 -4.03 -0.52 2.25
N PRO A 71 -3.83 -1.50 3.13
CA PRO A 71 -3.32 -2.80 2.69
C PRO A 71 -4.18 -3.39 1.57
N TRP A 72 -3.56 -4.14 0.68
CA TRP A 72 -4.27 -4.84 -0.39
C TRP A 72 -4.97 -6.11 0.11
N ASP A 73 -4.35 -6.83 1.04
CA ASP A 73 -4.86 -8.08 1.61
C ASP A 73 -5.65 -7.80 2.90
N THR A 74 -6.89 -8.27 2.95
CA THR A 74 -7.81 -8.05 4.08
C THR A 74 -7.29 -8.62 5.41
N THR A 75 -6.46 -9.66 5.37
CA THR A 75 -5.86 -10.28 6.56
C THR A 75 -4.85 -9.36 7.26
N GLN A 76 -4.43 -8.27 6.60
CA GLN A 76 -3.42 -7.34 7.10
C GLN A 76 -4.00 -6.04 7.67
N PHE A 77 -5.31 -5.81 7.55
CA PHE A 77 -5.95 -4.58 8.03
C PHE A 77 -5.85 -4.42 9.55
N GLN A 78 -6.36 -5.38 10.32
CA GLN A 78 -6.31 -5.29 11.78
C GLN A 78 -4.87 -5.39 12.32
N PRO A 79 -4.00 -6.30 11.83
CA PRO A 79 -2.59 -6.33 12.25
C PRO A 79 -1.84 -5.00 12.05
N LEU A 80 -2.16 -4.23 11.00
CA LEU A 80 -1.56 -2.89 10.80
C LEU A 80 -2.02 -1.91 11.87
N LEU A 81 -3.34 -1.83 12.14
CA LEU A 81 -3.87 -0.94 13.19
C LEU A 81 -3.29 -1.29 14.56
N ASP A 82 -3.23 -2.57 14.89
CA ASP A 82 -2.66 -3.07 16.16
C ASP A 82 -1.17 -2.73 16.27
N SER A 83 -0.42 -2.87 15.17
CA SER A 83 1.00 -2.54 15.11
C SER A 83 1.25 -1.05 15.33
N ILE A 84 0.46 -0.17 14.73
CA ILE A 84 0.56 1.29 14.91
C ILE A 84 0.24 1.65 16.36
N GLN A 85 -0.86 1.12 16.90
CA GLN A 85 -1.27 1.38 18.26
C GLN A 85 -0.21 0.87 19.26
N HIS A 86 0.28 -0.35 19.08
CA HIS A 86 1.26 -0.95 19.99
C HIS A 86 2.62 -0.22 19.96
N ARG A 87 3.09 0.16 18.76
CA ARG A 87 4.41 0.82 18.60
C ARG A 87 4.42 2.26 19.08
N HIS A 88 3.32 3.00 18.90
CA HIS A 88 3.30 4.45 19.05
C HIS A 88 2.30 4.94 20.10
N ASN A 89 1.50 4.05 20.68
CA ASN A 89 0.37 4.40 21.55
C ASN A 89 -0.57 5.43 20.87
N LYS A 90 -0.80 5.25 19.57
CA LYS A 90 -1.62 6.10 18.71
C LYS A 90 -2.63 5.28 17.93
N ASN A 91 -3.88 5.72 17.90
CA ASN A 91 -4.88 5.16 17.01
C ASN A 91 -4.81 5.83 15.63
N VAL A 92 -5.18 5.10 14.59
CA VAL A 92 -5.41 5.69 13.27
C VAL A 92 -6.68 6.53 13.33
N VAL A 93 -6.64 7.77 12.84
CA VAL A 93 -7.75 8.72 12.88
C VAL A 93 -8.26 9.10 11.50
N LEU A 94 -7.46 8.85 10.48
CA LEU A 94 -7.77 9.21 9.10
C LEU A 94 -6.98 8.34 8.12
N CYS A 95 -7.58 8.05 6.95
CA CYS A 95 -6.92 7.43 5.81
C CYS A 95 -7.29 8.19 4.53
N ILE A 96 -6.31 8.41 3.63
CA ILE A 96 -6.52 8.99 2.30
C ILE A 96 -6.11 7.96 1.25
N ALA A 97 -7.03 7.61 0.33
CA ALA A 97 -6.73 6.76 -0.82
C ALA A 97 -6.23 7.61 -2.00
N THR A 98 -5.16 7.15 -2.66
CA THR A 98 -4.49 7.89 -3.74
C THR A 98 -5.07 7.64 -5.12
N HIS A 99 -5.69 6.49 -5.34
CA HIS A 99 -6.45 6.17 -6.55
C HIS A 99 -7.40 4.98 -6.29
N TYR A 100 -8.25 4.65 -7.25
CA TYR A 100 -9.38 3.75 -7.06
C TYR A 100 -9.03 2.25 -7.00
N HIS A 101 -7.84 1.84 -7.40
CA HIS A 101 -7.47 0.41 -7.40
C HIS A 101 -7.53 -0.23 -6.01
N ASN A 102 -7.87 -1.51 -6.01
CA ASN A 102 -8.08 -2.32 -4.81
C ASN A 102 -6.86 -2.36 -3.87
N ASP A 103 -5.65 -2.26 -4.40
CA ASP A 103 -4.42 -2.20 -3.59
C ASP A 103 -4.26 -0.88 -2.81
N ARG A 104 -5.21 0.07 -2.97
CA ARG A 104 -5.27 1.35 -2.23
C ARG A 104 -6.56 1.51 -1.44
N THR A 105 -7.63 0.86 -1.91
CA THR A 105 -9.00 1.08 -1.40
C THR A 105 -9.57 -0.10 -0.63
N ALA A 106 -8.99 -1.31 -0.72
CA ALA A 106 -9.57 -2.54 -0.17
C ALA A 106 -9.97 -2.44 1.30
N GLY A 107 -9.27 -1.66 2.10
CA GLY A 107 -9.53 -1.49 3.53
C GLY A 107 -10.46 -0.33 3.90
N LEU A 108 -10.95 0.48 2.96
CA LEU A 108 -11.72 1.69 3.30
C LEU A 108 -13.00 1.38 4.08
N ASP A 109 -13.76 0.34 3.69
CA ASP A 109 -14.96 -0.06 4.42
C ASP A 109 -14.65 -0.59 5.82
N PHE A 110 -13.58 -1.36 5.96
CA PHE A 110 -13.10 -1.81 7.26
C PHE A 110 -12.74 -0.63 8.18
N LEU A 111 -12.03 0.38 7.66
CA LEU A 111 -11.65 1.56 8.42
C LEU A 111 -12.87 2.37 8.86
N LYS A 112 -13.87 2.55 7.98
CA LYS A 112 -15.14 3.20 8.33
C LYS A 112 -15.87 2.46 9.46
N GLN A 113 -15.93 1.12 9.42
CA GLN A 113 -16.53 0.31 10.49
C GLN A 113 -15.82 0.48 11.85
N LYS A 114 -14.52 0.86 11.83
CA LYS A 114 -13.74 1.21 13.03
C LYS A 114 -13.89 2.68 13.46
N GLY A 115 -14.71 3.47 12.78
CA GLY A 115 -14.89 4.90 13.04
C GLY A 115 -13.71 5.76 12.56
N ILE A 116 -12.84 5.22 11.70
CA ILE A 116 -11.72 5.93 11.11
C ILE A 116 -12.22 6.67 9.87
N ARG A 117 -12.03 7.99 9.82
CA ARG A 117 -12.44 8.81 8.67
C ARG A 117 -11.63 8.44 7.44
N THR A 118 -12.30 8.30 6.30
CA THR A 118 -11.66 7.96 5.03
C THR A 118 -11.93 9.04 3.99
N PHE A 119 -10.91 9.41 3.25
CA PHE A 119 -10.96 10.44 2.21
C PHE A 119 -10.39 9.94 0.89
N SER A 120 -10.89 10.49 -0.21
CA SER A 120 -10.30 10.36 -1.54
C SER A 120 -10.58 11.62 -2.37
N SER A 121 -9.98 11.73 -3.55
CA SER A 121 -10.46 12.70 -4.54
C SER A 121 -11.90 12.34 -4.97
N LYS A 122 -12.65 13.34 -5.45
CA LYS A 122 -14.00 13.08 -6.01
C LYS A 122 -13.92 12.11 -7.18
N LEU A 123 -12.89 12.23 -8.02
CA LEU A 123 -12.70 11.34 -9.16
C LEU A 123 -12.42 9.91 -8.71
N THR A 124 -11.58 9.72 -7.69
CA THR A 124 -11.35 8.40 -7.07
C THR A 124 -12.65 7.80 -6.54
N LEU A 125 -13.47 8.60 -5.83
CA LEU A 125 -14.75 8.14 -5.33
C LEU A 125 -15.70 7.69 -6.46
N ASP A 126 -15.73 8.43 -7.57
CA ASP A 126 -16.58 8.09 -8.71
C ASP A 126 -16.11 6.82 -9.41
N LEU A 127 -14.80 6.66 -9.61
CA LEU A 127 -14.23 5.44 -10.19
C LEU A 127 -14.40 4.23 -9.25
N CYS A 128 -14.27 4.40 -7.94
CA CYS A 128 -14.60 3.32 -6.98
C CYS A 128 -16.05 2.85 -7.14
N LYS A 129 -17.01 3.76 -7.37
CA LYS A 129 -18.41 3.40 -7.63
C LYS A 129 -18.57 2.65 -8.94
N GLU A 130 -17.95 3.14 -10.01
CA GLU A 130 -17.99 2.56 -11.34
C GLU A 130 -17.42 1.14 -11.37
N HIS A 131 -16.29 0.93 -10.69
CA HIS A 131 -15.56 -0.34 -10.65
C HIS A 131 -15.91 -1.24 -9.46
N HIS A 132 -16.92 -0.88 -8.65
CA HIS A 132 -17.38 -1.63 -7.46
C HIS A 132 -16.28 -1.84 -6.40
N GLU A 133 -15.36 -0.88 -6.28
CA GLU A 133 -14.34 -0.85 -5.24
C GLU A 133 -14.86 -0.17 -3.96
N ASN A 134 -14.18 -0.40 -2.82
CA ASN A 134 -14.52 0.24 -1.57
C ASN A 134 -14.34 1.77 -1.66
N GLN A 135 -15.30 2.51 -1.10
CA GLN A 135 -15.41 3.96 -1.24
C GLN A 135 -14.98 4.67 0.02
N ALA A 136 -14.30 5.80 -0.12
CA ALA A 136 -14.11 6.72 0.99
C ALA A 136 -15.43 7.36 1.45
N GLU A 137 -15.51 7.74 2.73
CA GLU A 137 -16.68 8.41 3.31
C GLU A 137 -16.76 9.87 2.87
N TYR A 138 -15.62 10.54 2.80
CA TYR A 138 -15.49 11.94 2.42
C TYR A 138 -14.64 12.11 1.15
N TYR A 139 -14.84 13.22 0.46
CA TYR A 139 -14.05 13.52 -0.73
C TYR A 139 -13.66 15.00 -0.81
N PHE A 140 -12.63 15.29 -1.58
CA PHE A 140 -12.22 16.62 -1.99
C PHE A 140 -12.22 16.74 -3.52
N THR A 141 -12.46 17.96 -4.05
CA THR A 141 -12.59 18.22 -5.49
C THR A 141 -11.39 18.91 -6.10
N HIS A 142 -10.48 19.41 -5.29
CA HIS A 142 -9.28 20.14 -5.69
C HIS A 142 -8.09 19.69 -4.84
N ASP A 143 -6.89 20.04 -5.26
CA ASP A 143 -5.70 19.89 -4.42
C ASP A 143 -5.96 20.51 -3.05
N THR A 144 -5.71 19.73 -2.02
CA THR A 144 -6.14 20.06 -0.67
C THR A 144 -4.96 19.98 0.30
N THR A 145 -4.87 20.98 1.17
CA THR A 145 -3.96 20.94 2.31
C THR A 145 -4.71 20.41 3.53
N PHE A 146 -4.24 19.30 4.06
CA PHE A 146 -4.74 18.72 5.30
C PHE A 146 -3.86 19.15 6.46
N THR A 147 -4.49 19.58 7.55
CA THR A 147 -3.82 19.81 8.85
C THR A 147 -4.47 18.91 9.88
N ILE A 148 -3.73 17.93 10.38
CA ILE A 148 -4.20 16.99 11.39
C ILE A 148 -3.27 17.09 12.61
N GLY A 149 -3.80 17.69 13.67
CA GLY A 149 -2.97 18.00 14.83
C GLY A 149 -1.86 18.99 14.48
N ASP A 150 -0.64 18.56 14.69
CA ASP A 150 0.60 19.32 14.43
C ASP A 150 1.26 19.04 13.09
N ARG A 151 0.61 18.29 12.21
CA ARG A 151 1.15 17.90 10.88
C ARG A 151 0.31 18.45 9.75
N THR A 152 1.00 18.91 8.70
CA THR A 152 0.40 19.42 7.47
C THR A 152 0.97 18.68 6.27
N PHE A 153 0.09 18.29 5.33
CA PHE A 153 0.48 17.68 4.05
C PHE A 153 -0.50 18.09 2.95
N GLN A 154 -0.07 17.95 1.71
CA GLN A 154 -0.85 18.38 0.54
C GLN A 154 -1.12 17.20 -0.38
N THR A 155 -2.33 17.15 -0.94
CA THR A 155 -2.64 16.33 -2.11
C THR A 155 -2.35 17.12 -3.37
N TYR A 156 -1.93 16.45 -4.44
CA TYR A 156 -1.74 17.04 -5.74
C TYR A 156 -2.18 16.06 -6.84
N TYR A 157 -3.03 16.53 -7.73
CA TYR A 157 -3.42 15.83 -8.94
C TYR A 157 -2.54 16.29 -10.12
N PRO A 158 -1.55 15.51 -10.54
CA PRO A 158 -0.61 15.93 -11.60
C PRO A 158 -1.14 15.69 -13.01
N GLY A 159 -2.23 14.94 -13.17
CA GLY A 159 -2.80 14.48 -14.43
C GLY A 159 -3.05 12.97 -14.45
N GLU A 160 -3.54 12.45 -15.54
CA GLU A 160 -3.75 11.02 -15.76
C GLU A 160 -2.39 10.30 -15.93
N GLY A 161 -2.31 9.05 -15.47
CA GLY A 161 -1.06 8.28 -15.58
C GLY A 161 -1.31 6.79 -15.40
N HIS A 162 -0.91 6.25 -14.24
CA HIS A 162 -1.21 4.87 -13.86
C HIS A 162 -2.72 4.58 -13.84
N THR A 163 -3.49 5.57 -13.41
CA THR A 163 -4.95 5.65 -13.51
C THR A 163 -5.36 7.07 -13.87
N LYS A 164 -6.65 7.30 -14.15
CA LYS A 164 -7.17 8.64 -14.44
C LYS A 164 -7.19 9.56 -13.23
N ASP A 165 -7.24 8.99 -12.00
CA ASP A 165 -7.51 9.68 -10.74
C ASP A 165 -6.30 9.75 -9.80
N ASN A 166 -5.14 9.25 -10.23
CA ASN A 166 -3.99 9.16 -9.33
C ASN A 166 -3.56 10.53 -8.80
N ILE A 167 -3.44 10.63 -7.48
CA ILE A 167 -2.85 11.77 -6.79
C ILE A 167 -1.55 11.39 -6.13
N VAL A 168 -0.73 12.39 -5.85
CA VAL A 168 0.45 12.27 -5.00
C VAL A 168 0.27 13.10 -3.73
N LEU A 169 1.03 12.78 -2.68
CA LEU A 169 1.01 13.51 -1.42
C LEU A 169 2.39 14.10 -1.15
N TRP A 170 2.38 15.35 -0.70
CA TRP A 170 3.58 16.10 -0.39
C TRP A 170 3.65 16.45 1.09
N PHE A 171 4.77 16.11 1.73
CA PHE A 171 5.11 16.38 3.12
C PHE A 171 6.30 17.33 3.14
N ALA A 172 6.01 18.62 3.24
CA ALA A 172 7.02 19.67 3.07
C ALA A 172 8.09 19.64 4.17
N ASP A 173 7.69 19.37 5.41
CA ASP A 173 8.60 19.38 6.57
C ASP A 173 9.63 18.25 6.48
N GLU A 174 9.22 17.07 5.99
CA GLU A 174 10.09 15.91 5.79
C GLU A 174 10.73 15.87 4.41
N ASN A 175 10.29 16.72 3.48
CA ASN A 175 10.69 16.70 2.06
C ASN A 175 10.43 15.34 1.42
N ILE A 176 9.22 14.78 1.69
CA ILE A 176 8.78 13.48 1.19
C ILE A 176 7.69 13.66 0.14
N LEU A 177 7.83 12.98 -0.99
CA LEU A 177 6.82 12.78 -2.01
C LEU A 177 6.33 11.33 -1.94
N TYR A 178 5.08 11.11 -1.53
CA TYR A 178 4.44 9.82 -1.63
C TYR A 178 3.71 9.74 -2.97
N GLY A 179 4.25 8.96 -3.90
CA GLY A 179 3.79 8.89 -5.29
C GLY A 179 2.83 7.72 -5.56
N GLY A 180 2.77 6.72 -4.66
CA GLY A 180 1.97 5.53 -4.89
C GLY A 180 2.30 4.87 -6.23
N CYS A 181 1.30 4.25 -6.88
CA CYS A 181 1.51 3.50 -8.13
C CYS A 181 1.82 4.37 -9.35
N LEU A 182 1.63 5.68 -9.25
CA LEU A 182 2.04 6.64 -10.30
C LEU A 182 3.55 6.60 -10.52
N ILE A 183 4.34 6.40 -9.46
CA ILE A 183 5.80 6.31 -9.50
C ILE A 183 6.23 4.85 -9.43
N LYS A 184 7.13 4.44 -10.33
CA LYS A 184 7.71 3.10 -10.34
C LYS A 184 9.02 3.06 -9.57
N SER A 185 9.21 1.99 -8.80
CA SER A 185 10.48 1.69 -8.15
C SER A 185 11.59 1.48 -9.18
N THR A 186 12.83 1.83 -8.85
CA THR A 186 14.00 1.50 -9.67
C THR A 186 14.26 0.00 -9.80
N GLU A 187 13.65 -0.82 -8.93
CA GLU A 187 13.67 -2.28 -9.03
C GLU A 187 12.65 -2.82 -10.04
N SER A 188 11.71 -2.00 -10.53
CA SER A 188 10.72 -2.40 -11.51
C SER A 188 11.32 -2.48 -12.91
N ASN A 189 11.06 -3.56 -13.64
CA ASN A 189 11.54 -3.73 -15.01
C ASN A 189 10.52 -3.23 -16.05
N ASP A 190 9.29 -2.95 -15.62
CA ASP A 190 8.17 -2.51 -16.46
C ASP A 190 7.21 -1.60 -15.69
N LEU A 191 6.12 -1.20 -16.35
CA LEU A 191 5.09 -0.34 -15.77
C LEU A 191 4.05 -1.11 -14.92
N GLY A 192 4.14 -2.44 -14.85
CA GLY A 192 3.17 -3.30 -14.18
C GLY A 192 1.81 -3.32 -14.86
N ASN A 193 0.72 -3.35 -14.08
CA ASN A 193 -0.63 -3.27 -14.62
C ASN A 193 -0.86 -1.90 -15.27
N ILE A 194 -1.18 -1.90 -16.56
CA ILE A 194 -1.45 -0.72 -17.39
C ILE A 194 -2.84 -0.73 -18.03
N ALA A 195 -3.73 -1.63 -17.60
CA ALA A 195 -5.06 -1.77 -18.18
C ALA A 195 -5.87 -0.46 -18.11
N ASP A 196 -5.69 0.30 -17.04
CA ASP A 196 -6.42 1.55 -16.76
C ASP A 196 -5.51 2.79 -16.94
N ALA A 197 -4.30 2.58 -17.48
CA ALA A 197 -3.32 3.65 -17.61
C ALA A 197 -3.54 4.52 -18.84
N ASN A 198 -3.32 5.83 -18.69
CA ASN A 198 -3.20 6.73 -19.83
C ASN A 198 -1.72 6.89 -20.19
N LEU A 199 -1.20 5.98 -21.02
CA LEU A 199 0.21 5.96 -21.43
C LEU A 199 0.62 7.22 -22.23
N ALA A 200 -0.31 7.90 -22.89
CA ALA A 200 -0.03 9.13 -23.63
C ALA A 200 0.23 10.32 -22.69
N GLU A 201 -0.56 10.42 -21.61
CA GLU A 201 -0.47 11.52 -20.64
C GLU A 201 0.55 11.26 -19.51
N TRP A 202 0.82 10.01 -19.18
CA TRP A 202 1.67 9.65 -18.03
C TRP A 202 3.04 10.34 -18.04
N PRO A 203 3.78 10.46 -19.18
CA PRO A 203 5.04 11.20 -19.19
C PRO A 203 4.89 12.67 -18.78
N ALA A 204 3.85 13.35 -19.28
CA ALA A 204 3.56 14.75 -18.92
C ALA A 204 3.17 14.87 -17.45
N THR A 205 2.42 13.90 -16.93
CA THR A 205 2.03 13.80 -15.53
C THR A 205 3.26 13.68 -14.60
N ILE A 206 4.22 12.81 -14.92
CA ILE A 206 5.48 12.73 -14.14
C ILE A 206 6.27 14.05 -14.22
N GLN A 207 6.33 14.69 -15.39
CA GLN A 207 6.97 16.01 -15.53
C GLN A 207 6.29 17.10 -14.68
N ASN A 208 4.95 17.04 -14.53
CA ASN A 208 4.23 17.94 -13.63
C ASN A 208 4.65 17.73 -12.17
N VAL A 209 4.79 16.47 -11.73
CA VAL A 209 5.30 16.14 -10.38
C VAL A 209 6.71 16.70 -10.18
N ILE A 210 7.64 16.45 -11.12
CA ILE A 210 9.03 16.91 -11.04
C ILE A 210 9.10 18.45 -10.98
N ARG A 211 8.30 19.15 -11.78
CA ARG A 211 8.26 20.63 -11.75
C ARG A 211 7.69 21.19 -10.46
N ARG A 212 6.68 20.52 -9.89
CA ARG A 212 6.00 20.97 -8.66
C ARG A 212 6.82 20.72 -7.41
N PHE A 213 7.47 19.55 -7.32
CA PHE A 213 8.21 19.09 -6.15
C PHE A 213 9.66 18.82 -6.53
N THR A 214 10.49 19.86 -6.46
CA THR A 214 11.88 19.78 -6.88
C THR A 214 12.74 19.03 -5.86
N LYS A 215 13.37 17.94 -6.29
CA LYS A 215 14.33 17.14 -5.51
C LYS A 215 13.79 16.70 -4.13
N PRO A 216 12.70 15.94 -4.08
CA PRO A 216 12.27 15.36 -2.82
C PRO A 216 13.41 14.53 -2.22
N LYS A 217 13.53 14.54 -0.89
CA LYS A 217 14.50 13.68 -0.20
C LYS A 217 14.15 12.20 -0.35
N TYR A 218 12.85 11.93 -0.44
CA TYR A 218 12.30 10.60 -0.71
C TYR A 218 11.15 10.72 -1.70
N ALA A 219 11.16 9.90 -2.76
CA ALA A 219 10.04 9.69 -3.68
C ALA A 219 9.57 8.24 -3.55
N ILE A 220 8.43 8.02 -2.88
CA ILE A 220 7.98 6.71 -2.46
C ILE A 220 7.08 6.08 -3.52
N PRO A 221 7.50 4.97 -4.17
CA PRO A 221 6.69 4.23 -5.14
C PRO A 221 5.69 3.31 -4.45
N GLY A 222 4.62 2.94 -5.18
CA GLY A 222 3.56 2.07 -4.67
C GLY A 222 3.96 0.60 -4.50
N HIS A 223 5.06 0.15 -5.13
CA HIS A 223 5.50 -1.25 -5.11
C HIS A 223 7.02 -1.34 -5.14
N PHE A 224 7.56 -2.49 -4.68
CA PHE A 224 8.98 -2.82 -4.64
C PHE A 224 9.82 -1.89 -3.76
N GLY A 225 11.14 -1.82 -3.97
CA GLY A 225 12.04 -1.00 -3.18
C GLY A 225 11.73 0.49 -3.28
N TRP A 226 11.88 1.19 -2.16
CA TRP A 226 11.61 2.63 -2.04
C TRP A 226 12.82 3.43 -1.51
N ALA A 227 13.94 2.76 -1.26
CA ALA A 227 15.13 3.41 -0.72
C ALA A 227 15.87 4.26 -1.77
N ASP A 228 15.75 3.93 -3.07
CA ASP A 228 16.32 4.69 -4.17
C ASP A 228 15.36 5.80 -4.60
N ASN A 229 15.85 7.03 -4.66
CA ASN A 229 15.05 8.22 -4.93
C ASN A 229 14.88 8.57 -6.42
N ASN A 230 15.37 7.72 -7.33
CA ASN A 230 15.31 7.96 -8.78
C ASN A 230 14.01 7.41 -9.43
N GLY A 231 12.98 7.11 -8.65
CA GLY A 231 11.74 6.52 -9.14
C GLY A 231 11.01 7.36 -10.19
N LEU A 232 11.07 8.70 -10.10
CA LEU A 232 10.46 9.60 -11.09
C LEU A 232 11.15 9.48 -12.46
N GLU A 233 12.45 9.57 -12.49
CA GLU A 233 13.28 9.44 -13.69
C GLU A 233 13.18 8.04 -14.28
N HIS A 234 13.19 7.03 -13.41
CA HIS A 234 13.02 5.64 -13.82
C HIS A 234 11.65 5.39 -14.46
N THR A 235 10.57 5.95 -13.90
CA THR A 235 9.23 5.88 -14.49
C THR A 235 9.21 6.46 -15.91
N LEU A 236 9.86 7.62 -16.13
CA LEU A 236 9.98 8.21 -17.47
C LEU A 236 10.74 7.30 -18.44
N GLN A 237 11.81 6.65 -17.99
CA GLN A 237 12.57 5.70 -18.81
C GLN A 237 11.74 4.48 -19.21
N LEU A 238 10.93 3.93 -18.28
CA LEU A 238 10.03 2.82 -18.57
C LEU A 238 8.94 3.22 -19.58
N LEU A 239 8.39 4.43 -19.44
CA LEU A 239 7.38 4.97 -20.36
C LEU A 239 7.96 5.19 -21.77
N GLN A 240 9.21 5.64 -21.89
CA GLN A 240 9.90 5.79 -23.18
C GLN A 240 10.08 4.45 -23.90
N LYS A 241 10.47 3.39 -23.16
CA LYS A 241 10.63 2.03 -23.70
C LYS A 241 9.31 1.42 -24.18
N LYS A 242 8.16 1.87 -23.65
CA LYS A 242 6.83 1.33 -23.97
C LYS A 242 6.17 2.03 -25.16
N LYS A 243 6.69 3.18 -25.64
CA LYS A 243 6.15 3.83 -26.84
C LYS A 243 6.33 2.87 -28.03
N PRO A 244 5.26 2.56 -28.79
CA PRO A 244 5.43 1.90 -30.11
C PRO A 244 6.28 2.83 -30.99
N GLU A 245 7.19 2.23 -31.78
CA GLU A 245 7.91 2.93 -32.84
C GLU A 245 6.95 3.49 -33.90
#